data_6f51b0faabf8539dd5ced199df18e33d
#
_entry.id   6f51b0faabf8539dd5ced199df18e33d
#
_cell.length_a   1.000
_cell.length_b   1.000
_cell.length_c   1.000
_cell.angle_alpha   90.00
_cell.angle_beta   90.00
_cell.angle_gamma   90.00
#
_symmetry.space_group_name_H-M   'P 1'
#
loop_
_entity.id
_entity.type
_entity.pdbx_description
1 polymer ?
#
loop_
_entity_poly.entity_id
_entity_poly.type
_entity_poly.pdbx_seq_one_letter_code
_entity_poly.pdbx_strand_id
1 'polypeptide(L)'
;MDETERQHFYERRIRIMMRRDDFLIGPKEKAAEAIRAGNNEEALRYLDDVYEQFHKLHDAYCNHLSLLLGTLAELQGDKWYEAFDRKSVFDMFWAKYSRWRDMSPEQMVEDICNSQRAHFSEFHVEEDDEKFVVAVTGCNAGGRLVRDGIAKKQNAVTKDAHPWSFNRVGFPYYCSHGYVLNELWKELGLKAELKWGPQYDDQGNKIDKPCRYIVYK
;
A
#
# COMPACT_ATOMS: atom_id res chain seq x y z
N MET A 1 -31.58 35.54 -29.37
CA MET A 1 -31.29 35.87 -27.96
C MET A 1 -30.71 37.28 -27.97
N ASP A 2 -31.46 38.23 -27.48
CA ASP A 2 -31.02 39.64 -27.42
C ASP A 2 -29.94 39.83 -26.31
N GLU A 3 -29.37 41.04 -26.25
CA GLU A 3 -28.29 41.35 -25.33
C GLU A 3 -28.77 41.28 -23.85
N THR A 4 -30.01 41.58 -23.60
CA THR A 4 -30.69 41.54 -22.29
C THR A 4 -30.89 40.10 -21.84
N GLU A 5 -31.29 39.20 -22.75
CA GLU A 5 -31.40 37.76 -22.47
C GLU A 5 -30.04 37.10 -22.18
N ARG A 6 -28.98 37.54 -22.90
CA ARG A 6 -27.61 37.10 -22.63
C ARG A 6 -27.14 37.55 -21.25
N GLN A 7 -27.38 38.79 -20.89
CA GLN A 7 -26.98 39.38 -19.60
C GLN A 7 -27.72 38.68 -18.44
N HIS A 8 -29.04 38.42 -18.60
CA HIS A 8 -29.82 37.64 -17.65
C HIS A 8 -29.37 36.17 -17.52
N PHE A 9 -28.92 35.57 -18.65
CA PHE A 9 -28.36 34.21 -18.62
C PHE A 9 -27.01 34.14 -17.90
N TYR A 10 -26.15 35.13 -18.10
CA TYR A 10 -24.87 35.24 -17.40
C TYR A 10 -25.08 35.58 -15.92
N GLU A 11 -25.98 36.48 -15.58
CA GLU A 11 -26.30 36.82 -14.20
C GLU A 11 -26.94 35.66 -13.43
N ARG A 12 -27.78 34.83 -14.06
CA ARG A 12 -28.26 33.58 -13.50
C ARG A 12 -27.15 32.56 -13.27
N ARG A 13 -26.21 32.43 -14.22
CA ARG A 13 -25.01 31.54 -14.02
C ARG A 13 -24.13 32.03 -12.92
N ILE A 14 -23.88 33.32 -12.77
CA ILE A 14 -23.08 33.90 -11.70
C ILE A 14 -23.76 33.70 -10.34
N ARG A 15 -25.09 33.78 -10.28
CA ARG A 15 -25.86 33.50 -9.05
C ARG A 15 -25.86 32.02 -8.62
N ILE A 16 -25.58 31.09 -9.53
CA ILE A 16 -25.53 29.63 -9.23
C ILE A 16 -24.15 29.22 -8.70
N MET A 17 -23.10 30.01 -8.89
CA MET A 17 -21.77 29.75 -8.33
C MET A 17 -21.62 30.34 -6.92
N MET A 18 -22.46 29.89 -6.01
CA MET A 18 -22.23 30.17 -4.58
C MET A 18 -21.09 29.30 -4.07
N ARG A 19 -20.09 29.93 -3.46
CA ARG A 19 -19.05 29.21 -2.75
C ARG A 19 -19.67 28.44 -1.59
N ARG A 20 -19.48 27.15 -1.60
CA ARG A 20 -20.02 26.20 -0.61
C ARG A 20 -18.89 25.72 0.27
N ASP A 21 -18.51 26.58 1.24
CA ASP A 21 -17.38 26.30 2.16
C ASP A 21 -17.66 25.09 3.07
N ASP A 22 -18.94 24.75 3.25
CA ASP A 22 -19.37 23.54 3.93
C ASP A 22 -18.84 22.24 3.30
N PHE A 23 -18.59 22.21 1.97
CA PHE A 23 -17.94 21.08 1.31
C PHE A 23 -16.42 20.98 1.53
N LEU A 24 -15.80 22.02 2.08
CA LEU A 24 -14.38 22.01 2.41
C LEU A 24 -14.10 21.35 3.77
N ILE A 25 -15.13 21.23 4.60
CA ILE A 25 -15.02 20.61 5.94
C ILE A 25 -14.96 19.09 5.76
N GLY A 26 -13.76 18.53 5.97
CA GLY A 26 -13.54 17.10 5.86
C GLY A 26 -14.01 16.32 7.09
N PRO A 27 -14.03 14.98 7.01
CA PRO A 27 -14.47 14.16 8.15
C PRO A 27 -13.57 14.32 9.38
N LYS A 28 -12.27 14.62 9.21
CA LYS A 28 -11.36 14.91 10.34
C LYS A 28 -11.81 16.13 11.16
N GLU A 29 -12.16 17.23 10.49
CA GLU A 29 -12.63 18.46 11.11
C GLU A 29 -13.98 18.22 11.81
N LYS A 30 -14.88 17.48 11.16
CA LYS A 30 -16.18 17.07 11.70
C LYS A 30 -16.03 16.20 12.94
N ALA A 31 -15.10 15.23 12.94
CA ALA A 31 -14.79 14.42 14.10
C ALA A 31 -14.30 15.29 15.28
N ALA A 32 -13.39 16.25 15.01
CA ALA A 32 -12.89 17.15 16.04
C ALA A 32 -13.99 18.05 16.64
N GLU A 33 -14.95 18.49 15.84
CA GLU A 33 -16.12 19.27 16.31
C GLU A 33 -17.05 18.39 17.16
N ALA A 34 -17.34 17.16 16.72
CA ALA A 34 -18.15 16.21 17.47
C ALA A 34 -17.53 15.89 18.85
N ILE A 35 -16.19 15.69 18.92
CA ILE A 35 -15.47 15.48 20.19
C ILE A 35 -15.64 16.70 21.11
N ARG A 36 -15.46 17.93 20.60
CA ARG A 36 -15.64 19.15 21.39
C ARG A 36 -17.08 19.34 21.90
N ALA A 37 -18.05 18.84 21.14
CA ALA A 37 -19.46 18.83 21.49
C ALA A 37 -19.86 17.68 22.44
N GLY A 38 -18.93 16.76 22.77
CA GLY A 38 -19.21 15.58 23.60
C GLY A 38 -19.96 14.46 22.86
N ASN A 39 -20.09 14.54 21.54
CA ASN A 39 -20.80 13.56 20.73
C ASN A 39 -19.80 12.48 20.21
N ASN A 40 -19.50 11.52 21.09
CA ASN A 40 -18.51 10.49 20.79
C ASN A 40 -18.93 9.52 19.67
N GLU A 41 -20.21 9.20 19.56
CA GLU A 41 -20.71 8.30 18.50
C GLU A 41 -20.55 8.94 17.12
N GLU A 42 -20.87 10.21 16.99
CA GLU A 42 -20.69 10.94 15.75
C GLU A 42 -19.21 11.12 15.39
N ALA A 43 -18.36 11.37 16.40
CA ALA A 43 -16.93 11.45 16.22
C ALA A 43 -16.34 10.13 15.66
N LEU A 44 -16.74 8.98 16.21
CA LEU A 44 -16.32 7.66 15.72
C LEU A 44 -16.75 7.44 14.27
N ARG A 45 -18.00 7.78 13.92
CA ARG A 45 -18.47 7.70 12.53
C ARG A 45 -17.61 8.52 11.56
N TYR A 46 -17.23 9.74 11.91
CA TYR A 46 -16.35 10.54 11.07
C TYR A 46 -14.91 9.99 10.99
N LEU A 47 -14.41 9.31 12.02
CA LEU A 47 -13.13 8.61 11.99
C LEU A 47 -13.19 7.41 11.04
N ASP A 48 -14.31 6.68 11.02
CA ASP A 48 -14.55 5.60 10.05
C ASP A 48 -14.60 6.17 8.62
N ASP A 49 -15.21 7.32 8.39
CA ASP A 49 -15.20 8.00 7.09
C ASP A 49 -13.77 8.36 6.63
N VAL A 50 -12.88 8.81 7.54
CA VAL A 50 -11.46 9.06 7.24
C VAL A 50 -10.77 7.76 6.82
N TYR A 51 -10.99 6.69 7.58
CA TYR A 51 -10.42 5.37 7.30
C TYR A 51 -10.86 4.85 5.92
N GLU A 52 -12.15 4.93 5.61
CA GLU A 52 -12.71 4.52 4.32
C GLU A 52 -12.17 5.34 3.13
N GLN A 53 -12.02 6.66 3.29
CA GLN A 53 -11.42 7.50 2.26
C GLN A 53 -9.97 7.12 1.99
N PHE A 54 -9.19 6.87 3.04
CA PHE A 54 -7.80 6.46 2.92
C PHE A 54 -7.69 5.05 2.28
N HIS A 55 -8.57 4.12 2.67
CA HIS A 55 -8.60 2.77 2.10
C HIS A 55 -8.86 2.79 0.58
N LYS A 56 -9.84 3.59 0.13
CA LYS A 56 -10.11 3.77 -1.30
C LYS A 56 -8.92 4.36 -2.06
N LEU A 57 -8.24 5.35 -1.48
CA LEU A 57 -7.04 5.94 -2.07
C LEU A 57 -5.89 4.93 -2.13
N HIS A 58 -5.67 4.16 -1.07
CA HIS A 58 -4.69 3.09 -1.01
C HIS A 58 -4.92 2.07 -2.13
N ASP A 59 -6.16 1.60 -2.30
CA ASP A 59 -6.50 0.62 -3.32
C ASP A 59 -6.32 1.15 -4.74
N ALA A 60 -6.72 2.39 -4.99
CA ALA A 60 -6.49 3.06 -6.27
C ALA A 60 -4.98 3.19 -6.56
N TYR A 61 -4.18 3.57 -5.57
CA TYR A 61 -2.73 3.65 -5.69
C TYR A 61 -2.10 2.29 -6.02
N CYS A 62 -2.45 1.23 -5.27
CA CYS A 62 -1.95 -0.11 -5.53
C CYS A 62 -2.30 -0.61 -6.95
N ASN A 63 -3.53 -0.36 -7.40
CA ASN A 63 -3.98 -0.72 -8.74
C ASN A 63 -3.20 0.04 -9.82
N HIS A 64 -3.00 1.34 -9.62
CA HIS A 64 -2.26 2.19 -10.57
C HIS A 64 -0.78 1.79 -10.64
N LEU A 65 -0.16 1.56 -9.48
CA LEU A 65 1.23 1.11 -9.43
C LEU A 65 1.41 -0.27 -10.07
N SER A 66 0.49 -1.21 -9.82
CA SER A 66 0.50 -2.52 -10.47
C SER A 66 0.46 -2.39 -12.00
N LEU A 67 -0.46 -1.58 -12.54
CA LEU A 67 -0.55 -1.30 -13.98
C LEU A 67 0.75 -0.71 -14.52
N LEU A 68 1.31 0.28 -13.83
CA LEU A 68 2.56 0.94 -14.24
C LEU A 68 3.73 -0.06 -14.30
N LEU A 69 3.90 -0.86 -13.24
CA LEU A 69 4.98 -1.86 -13.16
C LEU A 69 4.83 -2.93 -14.25
N GLY A 70 3.62 -3.44 -14.49
CA GLY A 70 3.35 -4.39 -15.57
C GLY A 70 3.67 -3.80 -16.95
N THR A 71 3.25 -2.56 -17.21
CA THR A 71 3.53 -1.86 -18.46
C THR A 71 5.04 -1.64 -18.67
N LEU A 72 5.76 -1.24 -17.63
CA LEU A 72 7.21 -1.05 -17.70
C LEU A 72 7.94 -2.37 -17.99
N ALA A 73 7.56 -3.46 -17.32
CA ALA A 73 8.12 -4.77 -17.56
C ALA A 73 7.84 -5.26 -19.00
N GLU A 74 6.64 -5.00 -19.51
CA GLU A 74 6.29 -5.36 -20.90
C GLU A 74 7.08 -4.57 -21.95
N LEU A 75 7.31 -3.28 -21.72
CA LEU A 75 7.99 -2.39 -22.66
C LEU A 75 9.52 -2.53 -22.63
N GLN A 76 10.09 -2.77 -21.47
CA GLN A 76 11.55 -2.71 -21.24
C GLN A 76 12.18 -4.06 -20.90
N GLY A 77 11.37 -5.05 -20.56
CA GLY A 77 11.81 -6.38 -20.16
C GLY A 77 12.30 -6.49 -18.72
N ASP A 78 12.43 -7.72 -18.26
CA ASP A 78 12.65 -8.06 -16.85
C ASP A 78 13.99 -7.57 -16.27
N LYS A 79 15.05 -7.50 -17.08
CA LYS A 79 16.35 -6.98 -16.63
C LYS A 79 16.30 -5.50 -16.29
N TRP A 80 15.60 -4.72 -17.10
CA TRP A 80 15.41 -3.31 -16.83
C TRP A 80 14.50 -3.11 -15.63
N TYR A 81 13.44 -3.92 -15.54
CA TYR A 81 12.53 -3.90 -14.39
C TYR A 81 13.25 -4.16 -13.07
N GLU A 82 14.12 -5.18 -13.01
CA GLU A 82 14.92 -5.49 -11.83
C GLU A 82 15.80 -4.31 -11.41
N ALA A 83 16.49 -3.68 -12.37
CA ALA A 83 17.33 -2.51 -12.11
C ALA A 83 16.50 -1.32 -11.62
N PHE A 84 15.32 -1.09 -12.20
CA PHE A 84 14.40 -0.04 -11.80
C PHE A 84 13.84 -0.27 -10.37
N ASP A 85 13.37 -1.48 -10.09
CA ASP A 85 12.80 -1.84 -8.78
C ASP A 85 13.86 -1.68 -7.68
N ARG A 86 15.06 -2.24 -7.88
CA ARG A 86 16.19 -2.07 -6.96
C ARG A 86 16.49 -0.60 -6.71
N LYS A 87 16.63 0.21 -7.75
CA LYS A 87 16.93 1.63 -7.61
C LYS A 87 15.81 2.37 -6.88
N SER A 88 14.55 2.13 -7.25
CA SER A 88 13.41 2.82 -6.65
C SER A 88 13.26 2.48 -5.16
N VAL A 89 13.42 1.22 -4.78
CA VAL A 89 13.37 0.81 -3.36
C VAL A 89 14.51 1.41 -2.57
N PHE A 90 15.74 1.39 -3.09
CA PHE A 90 16.88 2.01 -2.41
C PHE A 90 16.70 3.52 -2.30
N ASP A 91 16.35 4.22 -3.38
CA ASP A 91 16.17 5.68 -3.36
C ASP A 91 15.01 6.11 -2.44
N MET A 92 13.90 5.37 -2.44
CA MET A 92 12.70 5.72 -1.65
C MET A 92 12.80 5.31 -0.18
N PHE A 93 13.41 4.15 0.09
CA PHE A 93 13.33 3.54 1.42
C PHE A 93 14.64 3.61 2.19
N TRP A 94 15.76 4.01 1.58
CA TRP A 94 17.04 4.11 2.26
C TRP A 94 16.97 4.96 3.52
N ALA A 95 16.41 6.17 3.42
CA ALA A 95 16.28 7.07 4.57
C ALA A 95 15.40 6.49 5.68
N LYS A 96 14.38 5.69 5.31
CA LYS A 96 13.51 5.02 6.27
C LYS A 96 14.22 3.86 6.95
N TYR A 97 14.81 2.96 6.19
CA TYR A 97 15.34 1.69 6.72
C TYR A 97 16.77 1.80 7.25
N SER A 98 17.58 2.79 6.83
CA SER A 98 18.91 3.01 7.39
C SER A 98 18.87 3.30 8.90
N ARG A 99 17.80 3.93 9.40
CA ARG A 99 17.60 4.15 10.84
C ARG A 99 17.41 2.86 11.64
N TRP A 100 17.06 1.75 10.99
CA TRP A 100 16.88 0.46 11.66
C TRP A 100 18.18 -0.10 12.23
N ARG A 101 19.35 0.39 11.78
CA ARG A 101 20.64 0.05 12.39
C ARG A 101 20.73 0.38 13.89
N ASP A 102 19.99 1.43 14.28
CA ASP A 102 20.02 1.97 15.64
C ASP A 102 18.79 1.53 16.45
N MET A 103 17.94 0.68 15.88
CA MET A 103 16.72 0.17 16.51
C MET A 103 16.95 -1.20 17.15
N SER A 104 16.24 -1.46 18.26
CA SER A 104 16.12 -2.82 18.77
C SER A 104 15.26 -3.69 17.82
N PRO A 105 15.37 -5.03 17.90
CA PRO A 105 14.49 -5.92 17.14
C PRO A 105 13.00 -5.62 17.34
N GLU A 106 12.56 -5.30 18.56
CA GLU A 106 11.18 -4.92 18.87
C GLU A 106 10.74 -3.64 18.15
N GLN A 107 11.62 -2.64 18.12
CA GLN A 107 11.36 -1.38 17.42
C GLN A 107 11.26 -1.59 15.90
N MET A 108 12.08 -2.48 15.33
CA MET A 108 11.99 -2.87 13.93
C MET A 108 10.66 -3.58 13.63
N VAL A 109 10.24 -4.51 14.49
CA VAL A 109 8.96 -5.21 14.37
C VAL A 109 7.80 -4.23 14.43
N GLU A 110 7.81 -3.26 15.36
CA GLU A 110 6.77 -2.25 15.43
C GLU A 110 6.70 -1.40 14.15
N ASP A 111 7.85 -1.03 13.56
CA ASP A 111 7.89 -0.27 12.28
C ASP A 111 7.34 -1.12 11.10
N ILE A 112 7.61 -2.44 11.09
CA ILE A 112 6.99 -3.38 10.14
C ILE A 112 5.47 -3.43 10.35
N CYS A 113 5.01 -3.59 11.59
CA CYS A 113 3.58 -3.62 11.92
C CYS A 113 2.87 -2.34 11.49
N ASN A 114 3.49 -1.17 11.72
CA ASN A 114 2.96 0.11 11.26
C ASN A 114 2.83 0.18 9.74
N SER A 115 3.80 -0.38 9.02
CA SER A 115 3.73 -0.50 7.56
C SER A 115 2.56 -1.41 7.12
N GLN A 116 2.35 -2.55 7.81
CA GLN A 116 1.24 -3.44 7.49
C GLN A 116 -0.13 -2.81 7.82
N ARG A 117 -0.25 -2.07 8.94
CA ARG A 117 -1.47 -1.30 9.27
C ARG A 117 -1.77 -0.25 8.20
N ALA A 118 -0.75 0.44 7.69
CA ALA A 118 -0.91 1.42 6.60
C ALA A 118 -1.36 0.78 5.28
N HIS A 119 -1.09 -0.51 5.09
CA HIS A 119 -1.60 -1.31 3.97
C HIS A 119 -2.93 -2.02 4.27
N PHE A 120 -3.57 -1.75 5.40
CA PHE A 120 -4.81 -2.41 5.85
C PHE A 120 -4.69 -3.95 5.86
N SER A 121 -3.47 -4.46 6.07
CA SER A 121 -3.19 -5.88 6.05
C SER A 121 -3.64 -6.55 7.36
N GLU A 122 -4.17 -7.77 7.26
CA GLU A 122 -4.33 -8.65 8.40
C GLU A 122 -2.99 -9.32 8.70
N PHE A 123 -2.56 -9.29 9.95
CA PHE A 123 -1.32 -9.93 10.38
C PHE A 123 -1.36 -10.28 11.87
N HIS A 124 -0.47 -11.15 12.29
CA HIS A 124 -0.15 -11.40 13.70
C HIS A 124 1.35 -11.44 13.91
N VAL A 125 1.76 -11.32 15.16
CA VAL A 125 3.17 -11.38 15.56
C VAL A 125 3.38 -12.59 16.44
N GLU A 126 4.38 -13.40 16.08
CA GLU A 126 4.87 -14.53 16.87
C GLU A 126 6.25 -14.14 17.41
N GLU A 127 6.59 -14.63 18.60
CA GLU A 127 7.89 -14.38 19.25
C GLU A 127 8.39 -15.66 19.91
N ASP A 128 9.69 -15.90 19.77
CA ASP A 128 10.43 -16.90 20.56
C ASP A 128 11.73 -16.28 21.09
N ASP A 129 12.59 -17.12 21.71
CA ASP A 129 13.85 -16.63 22.31
C ASP A 129 14.84 -16.07 21.28
N GLU A 130 14.70 -16.41 19.99
CA GLU A 130 15.64 -16.08 18.92
C GLU A 130 15.15 -14.96 17.99
N LYS A 131 13.83 -14.84 17.82
CA LYS A 131 13.27 -13.98 16.77
C LYS A 131 11.83 -13.56 17.03
N PHE A 132 11.44 -12.54 16.26
CA PHE A 132 10.04 -12.18 15.98
C PHE A 132 9.66 -12.58 14.57
N VAL A 133 8.40 -12.93 14.36
CA VAL A 133 7.82 -13.21 13.04
C VAL A 133 6.52 -12.42 12.88
N VAL A 134 6.50 -11.45 11.96
CA VAL A 134 5.26 -10.81 11.55
C VAL A 134 4.70 -11.59 10.37
N ALA A 135 3.63 -12.35 10.61
CA ALA A 135 2.97 -13.17 9.61
C ALA A 135 1.76 -12.42 9.03
N VAL A 136 1.87 -12.02 7.75
CA VAL A 136 0.81 -11.29 7.04
C VAL A 136 -0.13 -12.28 6.39
N THR A 137 -1.32 -12.44 6.97
CA THR A 137 -2.34 -13.44 6.58
C THR A 137 -3.37 -12.93 5.60
N GLY A 138 -3.49 -11.60 5.47
CA GLY A 138 -4.38 -10.92 4.54
C GLY A 138 -3.75 -9.64 4.02
N CYS A 139 -2.87 -9.73 3.00
CA CYS A 139 -2.24 -8.57 2.40
C CYS A 139 -3.24 -7.79 1.53
N ASN A 140 -3.50 -6.54 1.88
CA ASN A 140 -4.42 -5.69 1.13
C ASN A 140 -3.74 -4.86 0.03
N ALA A 141 -2.44 -5.11 -0.21
CA ALA A 141 -1.68 -4.58 -1.33
C ALA A 141 -1.47 -5.66 -2.41
N GLY A 142 -0.29 -6.25 -2.53
CA GLY A 142 0.01 -7.26 -3.55
C GLY A 142 -0.86 -8.51 -3.46
N GLY A 143 -1.21 -8.98 -2.25
CA GLY A 143 -2.11 -10.11 -2.05
C GLY A 143 -3.51 -9.82 -2.60
N ARG A 144 -4.06 -8.63 -2.37
CA ARG A 144 -5.34 -8.20 -2.93
C ARG A 144 -5.32 -8.15 -4.46
N LEU A 145 -4.23 -7.65 -5.05
CA LEU A 145 -4.10 -7.62 -6.51
C LEU A 145 -4.17 -9.02 -7.14
N VAL A 146 -3.68 -10.05 -6.44
CA VAL A 146 -3.83 -11.46 -6.85
C VAL A 146 -5.25 -11.94 -6.63
N ARG A 147 -5.78 -11.78 -5.40
CA ARG A 147 -7.13 -12.20 -5.02
C ARG A 147 -8.20 -11.69 -5.99
N ASP A 148 -8.11 -10.41 -6.33
CA ASP A 148 -9.11 -9.73 -7.18
C ASP A 148 -8.79 -9.89 -8.69
N GLY A 149 -7.77 -10.67 -9.05
CA GLY A 149 -7.35 -10.92 -10.43
C GLY A 149 -6.77 -9.69 -11.15
N ILE A 150 -6.52 -8.60 -10.42
CA ILE A 150 -6.08 -7.31 -10.98
C ILE A 150 -4.70 -7.43 -11.59
N ALA A 151 -3.74 -8.04 -10.87
CA ALA A 151 -2.37 -8.21 -11.35
C ALA A 151 -2.33 -8.96 -12.69
N LYS A 152 -3.09 -10.05 -12.81
CA LYS A 152 -3.19 -10.86 -14.04
C LYS A 152 -3.87 -10.08 -15.17
N LYS A 153 -4.97 -9.38 -14.88
CA LYS A 153 -5.70 -8.57 -15.86
C LYS A 153 -4.84 -7.43 -16.43
N GLN A 154 -3.91 -6.92 -15.64
CA GLN A 154 -3.00 -5.84 -16.02
C GLN A 154 -1.68 -6.34 -16.60
N ASN A 155 -1.49 -7.64 -16.86
CA ASN A 155 -0.21 -8.26 -17.22
C ASN A 155 0.91 -7.93 -16.22
N ALA A 156 0.56 -7.67 -14.97
CA ALA A 156 1.48 -7.26 -13.91
C ALA A 156 2.01 -8.46 -13.09
N VAL A 157 2.29 -9.56 -13.78
CA VAL A 157 2.86 -10.80 -13.23
C VAL A 157 4.00 -11.30 -14.10
N THR A 158 5.02 -11.92 -13.48
CA THR A 158 6.19 -12.43 -14.20
C THR A 158 5.81 -13.55 -15.16
N LYS A 159 6.43 -13.55 -16.35
CA LYS A 159 6.33 -14.64 -17.33
C LYS A 159 7.35 -15.75 -17.06
N ASP A 160 8.48 -15.39 -16.45
CA ASP A 160 9.57 -16.29 -16.10
C ASP A 160 9.87 -16.21 -14.59
N ALA A 161 10.62 -17.20 -14.10
CA ALA A 161 11.11 -17.25 -12.74
C ALA A 161 12.42 -16.46 -12.61
N HIS A 162 12.50 -15.56 -11.62
CA HIS A 162 13.68 -14.74 -11.33
C HIS A 162 14.01 -14.80 -9.84
N PRO A 163 15.27 -14.57 -9.43
CA PRO A 163 15.60 -14.44 -8.01
C PRO A 163 14.72 -13.42 -7.28
N TRP A 164 14.49 -12.26 -7.89
CA TRP A 164 13.66 -11.20 -7.33
C TRP A 164 12.14 -11.52 -7.33
N SER A 165 11.71 -12.53 -8.07
CA SER A 165 10.36 -13.09 -7.99
C SER A 165 10.27 -14.30 -7.06
N PHE A 166 11.24 -14.48 -6.17
CA PHE A 166 11.37 -15.66 -5.30
C PHE A 166 11.33 -16.98 -6.09
N ASN A 167 11.92 -16.98 -7.30
CA ASN A 167 11.96 -18.08 -8.28
C ASN A 167 10.56 -18.57 -8.69
N ARG A 168 9.60 -17.65 -8.87
CA ARG A 168 8.22 -17.97 -9.25
C ARG A 168 7.83 -17.33 -10.57
N VAL A 169 7.09 -18.10 -11.37
CA VAL A 169 6.29 -17.62 -12.51
C VAL A 169 4.94 -17.17 -12.00
N GLY A 170 4.33 -16.16 -12.63
CA GLY A 170 3.07 -15.59 -12.19
C GLY A 170 3.18 -14.74 -10.90
N PHE A 171 4.38 -14.36 -10.53
CA PHE A 171 4.65 -13.54 -9.37
C PHE A 171 4.25 -12.08 -9.65
N PRO A 172 3.49 -11.42 -8.74
CA PRO A 172 3.09 -10.03 -8.94
C PRO A 172 4.30 -9.10 -8.90
N TYR A 173 4.51 -8.29 -9.93
CA TYR A 173 5.59 -7.28 -9.93
C TYR A 173 5.52 -6.37 -8.71
N TYR A 174 4.33 -6.01 -8.24
CA TYR A 174 4.14 -5.21 -7.03
C TYR A 174 4.85 -5.79 -5.79
N CYS A 175 5.03 -7.10 -5.71
CA CYS A 175 5.65 -7.78 -4.56
C CYS A 175 7.18 -7.87 -4.63
N SER A 176 7.81 -7.47 -5.75
CA SER A 176 9.27 -7.59 -5.96
C SER A 176 10.09 -6.78 -4.96
N HIS A 177 9.57 -5.65 -4.48
CA HIS A 177 10.22 -4.86 -3.44
C HIS A 177 10.53 -5.65 -2.16
N GLY A 178 9.80 -6.73 -1.90
CA GLY A 178 10.11 -7.64 -0.78
C GLY A 178 11.46 -8.33 -0.92
N TYR A 179 11.85 -8.69 -2.14
CA TYR A 179 13.19 -9.20 -2.42
C TYR A 179 14.25 -8.11 -2.24
N VAL A 180 13.99 -6.93 -2.76
CA VAL A 180 14.93 -5.80 -2.64
C VAL A 180 15.10 -5.37 -1.18
N LEU A 181 14.05 -5.49 -0.35
CA LEU A 181 14.17 -5.29 1.10
C LEU A 181 15.14 -6.27 1.76
N ASN A 182 15.14 -7.54 1.36
CA ASN A 182 16.10 -8.52 1.87
C ASN A 182 17.55 -8.11 1.52
N GLU A 183 17.78 -7.63 0.30
CA GLU A 183 19.09 -7.12 -0.10
C GLU A 183 19.48 -5.87 0.69
N LEU A 184 18.55 -4.97 0.91
CA LEU A 184 18.76 -3.76 1.71
C LEU A 184 19.11 -4.09 3.16
N TRP A 185 18.38 -5.01 3.80
CA TRP A 185 18.68 -5.43 5.18
C TRP A 185 20.04 -6.08 5.30
N LYS A 186 20.41 -6.90 4.33
CA LYS A 186 21.73 -7.51 4.24
C LYS A 186 22.82 -6.45 4.10
N GLU A 187 22.65 -5.46 3.24
CA GLU A 187 23.59 -4.35 3.07
C GLU A 187 23.70 -3.49 4.33
N LEU A 188 22.61 -3.31 5.07
CA LEU A 188 22.59 -2.63 6.36
C LEU A 188 23.18 -3.47 7.49
N GLY A 189 23.52 -4.74 7.26
CA GLY A 189 24.01 -5.66 8.28
C GLY A 189 22.95 -6.08 9.30
N LEU A 190 21.67 -5.96 8.94
CA LEU A 190 20.54 -6.32 9.80
C LEU A 190 20.26 -7.82 9.70
N LYS A 191 19.98 -8.43 10.85
CA LYS A 191 19.54 -9.82 10.94
C LYS A 191 18.01 -9.88 10.73
N ALA A 192 17.58 -9.70 9.52
CA ALA A 192 16.16 -9.76 9.14
C ALA A 192 16.00 -10.38 7.77
N GLU A 193 14.87 -11.04 7.53
CA GLU A 193 14.51 -11.60 6.23
C GLU A 193 13.00 -11.52 5.99
N LEU A 194 12.61 -11.38 4.72
CA LEU A 194 11.24 -11.55 4.26
C LEU A 194 11.14 -12.83 3.45
N LYS A 195 10.24 -13.74 3.89
CA LYS A 195 9.82 -14.92 3.14
C LYS A 195 8.47 -14.63 2.50
N TRP A 196 8.48 -14.48 1.19
CA TRP A 196 7.24 -14.27 0.45
C TRP A 196 6.36 -15.52 0.48
N GLY A 197 5.05 -15.33 0.72
CA GLY A 197 4.04 -16.36 0.69
C GLY A 197 2.88 -15.99 -0.24
N PRO A 198 2.50 -16.87 -1.19
CA PRO A 198 1.32 -16.67 -2.02
C PRO A 198 0.07 -16.90 -1.17
N GLN A 199 -0.51 -15.85 -0.65
CA GLN A 199 -1.70 -15.91 0.23
C GLN A 199 -2.96 -16.36 -0.50
N TYR A 200 -2.95 -16.30 -1.83
CA TYR A 200 -4.04 -16.67 -2.71
C TYR A 200 -3.51 -17.53 -3.85
N ASP A 201 -4.32 -18.46 -4.32
CA ASP A 201 -4.06 -19.24 -5.53
C ASP A 201 -4.41 -18.43 -6.81
N ASP A 202 -4.20 -19.04 -7.97
CA ASP A 202 -4.48 -18.40 -9.27
C ASP A 202 -5.97 -18.13 -9.52
N GLN A 203 -6.86 -18.71 -8.73
CA GLN A 203 -8.30 -18.49 -8.74
C GLN A 203 -8.74 -17.44 -7.71
N GLY A 204 -7.82 -16.93 -6.89
CA GLY A 204 -8.11 -15.95 -5.83
C GLY A 204 -8.60 -16.59 -4.51
N ASN A 205 -8.53 -17.90 -4.37
CA ASN A 205 -8.89 -18.55 -3.11
C ASN A 205 -7.76 -18.38 -2.09
N LYS A 206 -8.14 -18.12 -0.82
CA LYS A 206 -7.17 -17.97 0.27
C LYS A 206 -6.45 -19.30 0.54
N ILE A 207 -5.13 -19.25 0.63
CA ILE A 207 -4.28 -20.38 1.01
C ILE A 207 -3.44 -19.99 2.24
N ASP A 208 -3.13 -20.95 3.10
CA ASP A 208 -2.36 -20.72 4.33
C ASP A 208 -0.86 -20.67 4.05
N LYS A 209 -0.45 -19.61 3.33
CA LYS A 209 0.97 -19.31 3.04
C LYS A 209 1.24 -17.81 3.21
N PRO A 210 1.29 -17.32 4.45
CA PRO A 210 1.50 -15.89 4.72
C PRO A 210 2.90 -15.44 4.29
N CYS A 211 3.03 -14.16 3.91
CA CYS A 211 4.32 -13.50 3.91
C CYS A 211 4.82 -13.37 5.34
N ARG A 212 6.10 -13.64 5.59
CA ARG A 212 6.70 -13.59 6.93
C ARG A 212 7.88 -12.65 6.94
N TYR A 213 7.80 -11.61 7.76
CA TYR A 213 8.93 -10.78 8.13
C TYR A 213 9.54 -11.36 9.39
N ILE A 214 10.79 -11.78 9.32
CA ILE A 214 11.51 -12.40 10.42
C ILE A 214 12.60 -11.44 10.86
N VAL A 215 12.61 -11.08 12.14
CA VAL A 215 13.62 -10.20 12.75
C VAL A 215 14.26 -10.98 13.88
N TYR A 216 15.57 -11.23 13.78
CA TYR A 216 16.32 -11.97 14.78
C TYR A 216 16.77 -11.03 15.90
N LYS A 217 16.80 -11.56 17.13
CA LYS A 217 17.26 -10.89 18.35
C LYS A 217 18.79 -10.80 18.45
#